data_97400c1c79ce28c9ff9b6ef891cc09ee
#
_entry.id   97400c1c79ce28c9ff9b6ef891cc09ee
#
_cell.length_a   1.000
_cell.length_b   1.000
_cell.length_c   1.000
_cell.angle_alpha   90.00
_cell.angle_beta   90.00
_cell.angle_gamma   90.00
#
_symmetry.space_group_name_H-M   'P 1'
#
loop_
_entity.id
_entity.type
_entity.pdbx_description
1 polymer ?
#
loop_
_entity_poly.entity_id
_entity_poly.type
_entity_poly.pdbx_seq_one_letter_code
_entity_poly.pdbx_strand_id
1 'polypeptide(L)'
;HSLGEAATAPMAIPFGEVSLPGYFIPAEGGKNEVRPLIIFTNGYDGTIVDTYFACAVAASRRGYHSLLFDGPGQGAMLYERGTALRPDWEVVIKAVVDFAEGLPLVDTRRIALSGWSLGGYLAPRAASGEPRISALIADPGLWSIADGFRDFVVRNLGVSPDAAADLGKLDEAVMRK
;
A
#
# COMPACT_ATOMS: atom_id res chain seq x y z
N HIS A 1 -13.50 5.98 -20.91
CA HIS A 1 -14.42 5.97 -19.77
C HIS A 1 -13.90 6.99 -18.78
N SER A 2 -14.69 8.06 -18.58
CA SER A 2 -14.36 9.11 -17.62
C SER A 2 -14.35 8.55 -16.20
N LEU A 3 -13.42 8.99 -15.39
CA LEU A 3 -13.43 8.86 -13.91
C LEU A 3 -14.70 9.45 -13.27
N GLY A 4 -15.67 9.88 -14.08
CA GLY A 4 -16.76 10.78 -13.74
C GLY A 4 -18.03 10.17 -13.16
N GLU A 5 -18.16 8.85 -13.01
CA GLU A 5 -19.42 8.29 -12.51
C GLU A 5 -19.31 7.46 -11.23
N ALA A 6 -18.14 6.97 -10.87
CA ALA A 6 -17.91 6.51 -9.50
C ALA A 6 -17.61 7.77 -8.66
N ALA A 7 -18.41 8.07 -7.66
CA ALA A 7 -18.18 9.19 -6.75
C ALA A 7 -16.89 8.96 -5.94
N THR A 8 -15.75 9.17 -6.58
CA THR A 8 -14.43 9.14 -5.99
C THR A 8 -14.18 10.47 -5.31
N ALA A 9 -14.73 10.64 -4.11
CA ALA A 9 -14.37 11.78 -3.30
C ALA A 9 -13.00 11.53 -2.66
N PRO A 10 -12.09 12.51 -2.68
CA PRO A 10 -10.87 12.42 -1.91
C PRO A 10 -11.20 12.28 -0.43
N MET A 11 -10.48 11.43 0.27
CA MET A 11 -10.64 11.14 1.70
C MET A 11 -9.38 11.52 2.45
N ALA A 12 -9.56 11.95 3.69
CA ALA A 12 -8.50 12.18 4.65
C ALA A 12 -8.60 11.14 5.76
N ILE A 13 -7.71 10.15 5.73
CA ILE A 13 -7.69 9.08 6.73
C ILE A 13 -6.91 9.57 7.95
N PRO A 14 -7.50 9.66 9.15
CA PRO A 14 -6.78 10.14 10.33
C PRO A 14 -5.58 9.28 10.67
N PHE A 15 -4.42 9.91 10.91
CA PHE A 15 -3.19 9.22 11.26
C PHE A 15 -2.34 10.09 12.19
N GLY A 16 -2.48 9.93 13.49
CA GLY A 16 -1.85 10.80 14.48
C GLY A 16 -2.28 12.26 14.30
N GLU A 17 -1.32 13.16 14.17
CA GLU A 17 -1.57 14.60 13.96
C GLU A 17 -1.79 14.97 12.47
N VAL A 18 -1.65 14.00 11.56
CA VAL A 18 -1.83 14.20 10.12
C VAL A 18 -2.97 13.34 9.57
N SER A 19 -3.22 13.43 8.30
CA SER A 19 -4.13 12.52 7.59
C SER A 19 -3.42 11.91 6.38
N LEU A 20 -3.71 10.64 6.09
CA LEU A 20 -3.27 10.01 4.85
C LEU A 20 -4.26 10.37 3.74
N PRO A 21 -3.81 10.84 2.58
CA PRO A 21 -4.68 11.04 1.43
C PRO A 21 -5.18 9.67 0.93
N GLY A 22 -6.45 9.59 0.59
CA GLY A 22 -7.04 8.34 0.11
C GLY A 22 -8.22 8.56 -0.81
N TYR A 23 -8.68 7.47 -1.42
CA TYR A 23 -9.88 7.42 -2.25
C TYR A 23 -10.66 6.14 -1.99
N PHE A 24 -11.96 6.27 -1.84
CA PHE A 24 -12.88 5.14 -1.83
C PHE A 24 -13.43 4.93 -3.24
N ILE A 25 -13.26 3.74 -3.78
CA ILE A 25 -13.74 3.34 -5.11
C ILE A 25 -14.86 2.31 -4.91
N PRO A 26 -16.11 2.66 -5.20
CA PRO A 26 -17.21 1.72 -5.03
C PRO A 26 -17.16 0.58 -6.06
N ALA A 27 -17.76 -0.55 -5.70
CA ALA A 27 -17.99 -1.67 -6.60
C ALA A 27 -18.90 -1.23 -7.77
N GLU A 28 -18.60 -1.69 -8.97
CA GLU A 28 -19.46 -1.46 -10.14
C GLU A 28 -20.84 -2.08 -9.90
N GLY A 29 -21.90 -1.30 -10.14
CA GLY A 29 -23.28 -1.71 -9.86
C GLY A 29 -23.67 -1.77 -8.37
N GLY A 30 -22.71 -1.57 -7.45
CA GLY A 30 -22.94 -1.70 -6.00
C GLY A 30 -22.60 -0.46 -5.17
N LYS A 31 -22.62 0.74 -5.77
CA LYS A 31 -22.15 1.96 -5.11
C LYS A 31 -22.90 2.37 -3.84
N ASN A 32 -24.12 1.86 -3.65
CA ASN A 32 -24.95 2.12 -2.46
C ASN A 32 -25.21 0.84 -1.65
N GLU A 33 -24.43 -0.21 -1.86
CA GLU A 33 -24.61 -1.48 -1.19
C GLU A 33 -23.43 -1.76 -0.25
N VAL A 34 -23.68 -2.46 0.84
CA VAL A 34 -22.63 -2.97 1.71
C VAL A 34 -21.92 -4.11 1.00
N ARG A 35 -20.61 -3.94 0.74
CA ARG A 35 -19.78 -4.89 0.00
C ARG A 35 -18.46 -5.18 0.73
N PRO A 36 -17.78 -6.29 0.42
CA PRO A 36 -16.42 -6.52 0.87
C PRO A 36 -15.50 -5.40 0.41
N LEU A 37 -14.50 -5.07 1.23
CA LEU A 37 -13.50 -4.05 0.95
C LEU A 37 -12.15 -4.68 0.65
N ILE A 38 -11.44 -4.14 -0.33
CA ILE A 38 -10.00 -4.38 -0.50
C ILE A 38 -9.27 -3.07 -0.21
N ILE A 39 -8.39 -3.08 0.79
CA ILE A 39 -7.44 -2.00 1.07
C ILE A 39 -6.19 -2.28 0.25
N PHE A 40 -5.70 -1.28 -0.49
CA PHE A 40 -4.50 -1.40 -1.31
C PHE A 40 -3.37 -0.56 -0.73
N THR A 41 -2.25 -1.20 -0.43
CA THR A 41 -1.01 -0.52 -0.05
C THR A 41 -0.01 -0.52 -1.21
N ASN A 42 0.54 0.66 -1.49
CA ASN A 42 1.43 0.90 -2.62
C ASN A 42 2.82 0.30 -2.46
N GLY A 43 3.56 0.30 -3.55
CA GLY A 43 4.99 0.03 -3.62
C GLY A 43 5.85 1.20 -3.15
N TYR A 44 7.15 1.13 -3.49
CA TYR A 44 8.16 2.11 -3.08
C TYR A 44 7.93 3.49 -3.73
N ASP A 45 7.65 3.50 -5.02
CA ASP A 45 7.45 4.67 -5.88
C ASP A 45 6.02 4.78 -6.42
N GLY A 46 5.14 3.89 -5.97
CA GLY A 46 3.74 3.87 -6.38
C GLY A 46 2.92 4.97 -5.73
N THR A 47 1.85 5.35 -6.43
CA THR A 47 0.87 6.33 -6.00
C THR A 47 -0.54 5.74 -6.01
N ILE A 48 -1.49 6.45 -5.43
CA ILE A 48 -2.93 6.12 -5.53
C ILE A 48 -3.35 5.93 -7.00
N VAL A 49 -2.80 6.73 -7.92
CA VAL A 49 -3.15 6.67 -9.36
C VAL A 49 -2.73 5.34 -9.97
N ASP A 50 -1.52 4.88 -9.68
CA ASP A 50 -1.02 3.60 -10.17
C ASP A 50 -1.88 2.45 -9.65
N THR A 51 -2.17 2.44 -8.35
CA THR A 51 -3.00 1.41 -7.71
C THR A 51 -4.45 1.43 -8.21
N TYR A 52 -4.96 2.61 -8.56
CA TYR A 52 -6.29 2.73 -9.16
C TYR A 52 -6.37 1.94 -10.48
N PHE A 53 -5.44 2.19 -11.40
CA PHE A 53 -5.47 1.54 -12.71
C PHE A 53 -5.05 0.06 -12.65
N ALA A 54 -4.05 -0.26 -11.85
CA ALA A 54 -3.55 -1.63 -11.76
C ALA A 54 -4.50 -2.58 -11.02
N CYS A 55 -5.19 -2.09 -9.98
CA CYS A 55 -5.89 -2.94 -9.02
C CYS A 55 -7.37 -2.59 -8.83
N ALA A 56 -7.67 -1.32 -8.46
CA ALA A 56 -9.00 -0.95 -7.99
C ALA A 56 -10.09 -1.08 -9.05
N VAL A 57 -9.79 -0.76 -10.31
CA VAL A 57 -10.72 -0.93 -11.44
C VAL A 57 -11.11 -2.41 -11.60
N ALA A 58 -10.15 -3.31 -11.47
CA ALA A 58 -10.41 -4.75 -11.56
C ALA A 58 -11.21 -5.28 -10.36
N ALA A 59 -10.94 -4.77 -9.15
CA ALA A 59 -11.68 -5.09 -7.94
C ALA A 59 -13.13 -4.60 -8.02
N SER A 60 -13.33 -3.35 -8.43
CA SER A 60 -14.66 -2.74 -8.62
C SER A 60 -15.54 -3.57 -9.57
N ARG A 61 -15.01 -3.99 -10.72
CA ARG A 61 -15.70 -4.86 -11.69
C ARG A 61 -16.06 -6.24 -11.14
N ARG A 62 -15.40 -6.68 -10.06
CA ARG A 62 -15.64 -7.96 -9.38
C ARG A 62 -16.53 -7.82 -8.14
N GLY A 63 -17.10 -6.64 -7.93
CA GLY A 63 -18.04 -6.40 -6.84
C GLY A 63 -17.40 -6.07 -5.48
N TYR A 64 -16.12 -5.68 -5.47
CA TYR A 64 -15.44 -5.23 -4.27
C TYR A 64 -15.37 -3.70 -4.23
N HIS A 65 -15.62 -3.13 -3.05
CA HIS A 65 -15.17 -1.76 -2.79
C HIS A 65 -13.66 -1.75 -2.62
N SER A 66 -13.03 -0.62 -2.91
CA SER A 66 -11.59 -0.44 -2.74
C SER A 66 -11.30 0.82 -1.95
N LEU A 67 -10.34 0.75 -1.04
CA LEU A 67 -9.78 1.90 -0.35
C LEU A 67 -8.31 2.01 -0.75
N LEU A 68 -7.99 3.11 -1.42
CA LEU A 68 -6.65 3.47 -1.85
C LEU A 68 -6.12 4.55 -0.93
N PHE A 69 -4.83 4.52 -0.61
CA PHE A 69 -4.20 5.57 0.19
C PHE A 69 -2.70 5.67 -0.11
N ASP A 70 -2.15 6.85 0.10
CA ASP A 70 -0.70 7.05 0.18
C ASP A 70 -0.30 7.06 1.65
N GLY A 71 0.47 6.07 2.06
CA GLY A 71 1.04 5.97 3.40
C GLY A 71 2.35 6.74 3.55
N PRO A 72 2.92 6.80 4.77
CA PRO A 72 4.23 7.40 4.99
C PRO A 72 5.27 6.83 4.01
N GLY A 73 6.03 7.71 3.35
CA GLY A 73 7.02 7.33 2.32
C GLY A 73 6.46 7.01 0.95
N GLN A 74 5.16 7.22 0.71
CA GLN A 74 4.49 6.94 -0.56
C GLN A 74 3.78 8.19 -1.10
N GLY A 75 3.69 8.32 -2.42
CA GLY A 75 2.90 9.32 -3.13
C GLY A 75 2.93 10.71 -2.49
N ALA A 76 1.76 11.30 -2.24
CA ALA A 76 1.63 12.63 -1.69
C ALA A 76 2.23 12.77 -0.26
N MET A 77 2.25 11.70 0.54
CA MET A 77 2.88 11.75 1.86
C MET A 77 4.39 11.98 1.77
N LEU A 78 5.04 11.38 0.77
CA LEU A 78 6.48 11.59 0.54
C LEU A 78 6.74 12.93 -0.19
N TYR A 79 6.12 13.12 -1.35
CA TYR A 79 6.50 14.21 -2.26
C TYR A 79 5.98 15.58 -1.85
N GLU A 80 4.81 15.65 -1.19
CA GLU A 80 4.22 16.93 -0.78
C GLU A 80 4.48 17.24 0.70
N ARG A 81 4.59 16.21 1.55
CA ARG A 81 4.68 16.38 3.01
C ARG A 81 6.02 15.95 3.60
N GLY A 82 6.93 15.38 2.80
CA GLY A 82 8.25 14.96 3.25
C GLY A 82 8.23 13.84 4.31
N THR A 83 7.13 13.10 4.41
CA THR A 83 6.98 12.04 5.42
C THR A 83 7.67 10.78 4.92
N ALA A 84 8.71 10.33 5.63
CA ALA A 84 9.49 9.16 5.26
C ALA A 84 8.73 7.83 5.51
N LEU A 85 9.16 6.78 4.79
CA LEU A 85 8.69 5.41 5.01
C LEU A 85 9.02 4.96 6.44
N ARG A 86 8.10 4.21 7.04
CA ARG A 86 8.27 3.68 8.39
C ARG A 86 8.21 2.15 8.39
N PRO A 87 8.94 1.49 9.30
CA PRO A 87 9.04 0.02 9.31
C PRO A 87 7.82 -0.67 9.94
N ASP A 88 7.06 0.00 10.81
CA ASP A 88 5.93 -0.52 11.57
C ASP A 88 4.60 -0.29 10.80
N TRP A 89 4.48 -0.94 9.63
CA TRP A 89 3.36 -0.76 8.72
C TRP A 89 2.01 -1.22 9.32
N GLU A 90 2.05 -2.06 10.32
CA GLU A 90 0.88 -2.45 11.12
C GLU A 90 0.17 -1.26 11.77
N VAL A 91 0.92 -0.23 12.18
CA VAL A 91 0.35 1.02 12.74
C VAL A 91 -0.40 1.81 11.67
N VAL A 92 0.13 1.83 10.43
CA VAL A 92 -0.51 2.50 9.29
C VAL A 92 -1.80 1.78 8.91
N ILE A 93 -1.72 0.47 8.72
CA ILE A 93 -2.90 -0.32 8.31
C ILE A 93 -3.96 -0.33 9.39
N LYS A 94 -3.58 -0.36 10.67
CA LYS A 94 -4.55 -0.22 11.77
C LYS A 94 -5.38 1.07 11.62
N ALA A 95 -4.75 2.21 11.37
CA ALA A 95 -5.46 3.48 11.19
C ALA A 95 -6.37 3.47 9.96
N VAL A 96 -5.92 2.83 8.86
CA VAL A 96 -6.73 2.69 7.65
C VAL A 96 -7.93 1.76 7.88
N VAL A 97 -7.77 0.67 8.62
CA VAL A 97 -8.87 -0.23 8.99
C VAL A 97 -9.84 0.46 9.95
N ASP A 98 -9.35 1.17 10.97
CA ASP A 98 -10.19 1.95 11.89
C ASP A 98 -11.07 2.95 11.11
N PHE A 99 -10.51 3.62 10.12
CA PHE A 99 -11.26 4.50 9.23
C PHE A 99 -12.27 3.75 8.36
N ALA A 100 -11.88 2.61 7.79
CA ALA A 100 -12.72 1.81 6.91
C ALA A 100 -13.95 1.26 7.63
N GLU A 101 -13.84 0.89 8.91
CA GLU A 101 -14.97 0.45 9.73
C GLU A 101 -16.03 1.53 9.94
N GLY A 102 -15.64 2.81 9.86
CA GLY A 102 -16.56 3.95 9.92
C GLY A 102 -17.30 4.21 8.60
N LEU A 103 -16.96 3.54 7.51
CA LEU A 103 -17.61 3.74 6.20
C LEU A 103 -18.90 2.89 6.10
N PRO A 104 -20.07 3.50 5.84
CA PRO A 104 -21.35 2.79 5.92
C PRO A 104 -21.55 1.70 4.87
N LEU A 105 -20.76 1.71 3.80
CA LEU A 105 -20.85 0.74 2.69
C LEU A 105 -19.86 -0.43 2.81
N VAL A 106 -19.05 -0.46 3.86
CA VAL A 106 -18.05 -1.51 4.06
C VAL A 106 -18.61 -2.65 4.91
N ASP A 107 -18.49 -3.89 4.40
CA ASP A 107 -18.68 -5.08 5.24
C ASP A 107 -17.41 -5.30 6.06
N THR A 108 -17.46 -4.88 7.32
CA THR A 108 -16.32 -4.92 8.26
C THR A 108 -15.83 -6.34 8.58
N ARG A 109 -16.62 -7.38 8.26
CA ARG A 109 -16.22 -8.78 8.40
C ARG A 109 -15.47 -9.33 7.19
N ARG A 110 -15.40 -8.56 6.11
CA ARG A 110 -14.78 -8.96 4.84
C ARG A 110 -13.88 -7.86 4.32
N ILE A 111 -12.83 -7.56 5.10
CA ILE A 111 -11.77 -6.61 4.72
C ILE A 111 -10.55 -7.43 4.28
N ALA A 112 -10.12 -7.23 3.04
CA ALA A 112 -8.88 -7.77 2.51
C ALA A 112 -7.81 -6.67 2.44
N LEU A 113 -6.54 -7.07 2.60
CA LEU A 113 -5.39 -6.21 2.36
C LEU A 113 -4.61 -6.72 1.15
N SER A 114 -4.30 -5.84 0.22
CA SER A 114 -3.49 -6.14 -0.95
C SER A 114 -2.27 -5.22 -0.99
N GLY A 115 -1.09 -5.80 -1.18
CA GLY A 115 0.16 -5.08 -1.34
C GLY A 115 0.80 -5.36 -2.68
N TRP A 116 1.23 -4.31 -3.39
CA TRP A 116 1.87 -4.38 -4.68
C TRP A 116 3.32 -3.90 -4.61
N SER A 117 4.27 -4.64 -5.24
CA SER A 117 5.70 -4.35 -5.22
C SER A 117 6.25 -4.37 -3.78
N LEU A 118 6.84 -3.27 -3.28
CA LEU A 118 7.21 -3.14 -1.87
C LEU A 118 6.01 -3.36 -0.92
N GLY A 119 4.80 -3.01 -1.36
CA GLY A 119 3.56 -3.32 -0.65
C GLY A 119 3.38 -4.81 -0.39
N GLY A 120 3.95 -5.68 -1.25
CA GLY A 120 3.97 -7.13 -1.04
C GLY A 120 4.83 -7.61 0.14
N TYR A 121 5.68 -6.75 0.68
CA TYR A 121 6.36 -6.92 1.98
C TYR A 121 5.57 -6.25 3.11
N LEU A 122 5.07 -5.04 2.88
CA LEU A 122 4.40 -4.22 3.89
C LEU A 122 3.06 -4.84 4.32
N ALA A 123 2.30 -5.38 3.36
CA ALA A 123 0.98 -5.96 3.63
C ALA A 123 1.03 -7.21 4.53
N PRO A 124 1.89 -8.23 4.30
CA PRO A 124 2.05 -9.36 5.21
C PRO A 124 2.48 -8.94 6.61
N ARG A 125 3.43 -8.00 6.71
CA ARG A 125 3.84 -7.45 7.99
C ARG A 125 2.66 -6.83 8.74
N ALA A 126 1.88 -5.98 8.05
CA ALA A 126 0.73 -5.33 8.66
C ALA A 126 -0.37 -6.32 9.07
N ALA A 127 -0.68 -7.29 8.20
CA ALA A 127 -1.69 -8.30 8.47
C ALA A 127 -1.35 -9.18 9.68
N SER A 128 -0.06 -9.38 10.00
CA SER A 128 0.35 -10.13 11.19
C SER A 128 -0.02 -9.42 12.50
N GLY A 129 -0.21 -8.10 12.48
CA GLY A 129 -0.60 -7.27 13.64
C GLY A 129 -2.03 -6.75 13.58
N GLU A 130 -2.80 -7.04 12.50
CA GLU A 130 -4.17 -6.53 12.31
C GLU A 130 -5.17 -7.67 12.07
N PRO A 131 -5.77 -8.22 13.13
CA PRO A 131 -6.62 -9.41 13.04
C PRO A 131 -7.95 -9.21 12.29
N ARG A 132 -8.34 -7.96 11.99
CA ARG A 132 -9.55 -7.67 11.20
C ARG A 132 -9.36 -7.89 9.71
N ILE A 133 -8.13 -8.09 9.25
CA ILE A 133 -7.83 -8.48 7.87
C ILE A 133 -8.20 -9.95 7.67
N SER A 134 -9.25 -10.20 6.88
CA SER A 134 -9.78 -11.54 6.62
C SER A 134 -9.12 -12.24 5.43
N ALA A 135 -8.43 -11.51 4.55
CA ALA A 135 -7.68 -12.05 3.43
C ALA A 135 -6.49 -11.15 3.09
N LEU A 136 -5.40 -11.76 2.61
CA LEU A 136 -4.18 -11.08 2.25
C LEU A 136 -3.76 -11.45 0.83
N ILE A 137 -3.37 -10.43 0.05
CA ILE A 137 -2.77 -10.57 -1.28
C ILE A 137 -1.41 -9.86 -1.24
N ALA A 138 -0.33 -10.60 -1.46
CA ALA A 138 1.03 -10.07 -1.52
C ALA A 138 1.60 -10.31 -2.93
N ASP A 139 1.85 -9.24 -3.69
CA ASP A 139 2.32 -9.30 -5.07
C ASP A 139 3.53 -8.35 -5.31
N PRO A 140 4.75 -8.92 -5.40
CA PRO A 140 5.16 -10.26 -5.02
C PRO A 140 5.21 -10.43 -3.49
N GLY A 141 5.15 -11.67 -3.02
CA GLY A 141 5.37 -12.01 -1.60
C GLY A 141 6.85 -11.89 -1.25
N LEU A 142 7.28 -10.71 -0.80
CA LEU A 142 8.66 -10.47 -0.40
C LEU A 142 8.86 -10.88 1.06
N TRP A 143 9.84 -11.77 1.31
CA TRP A 143 10.20 -12.18 2.66
C TRP A 143 11.12 -11.17 3.36
N SER A 144 12.08 -10.61 2.61
CA SER A 144 13.09 -9.69 3.12
C SER A 144 13.42 -8.63 2.06
N ILE A 145 13.31 -7.35 2.45
CA ILE A 145 13.75 -6.24 1.60
C ILE A 145 15.27 -6.20 1.54
N ALA A 146 15.94 -6.47 2.67
CA ALA A 146 17.39 -6.44 2.74
C ALA A 146 18.04 -7.45 1.79
N ASP A 147 17.49 -8.66 1.70
CA ASP A 147 18.01 -9.70 0.79
C ASP A 147 17.76 -9.32 -0.67
N GLY A 148 16.56 -8.84 -0.98
CA GLY A 148 16.24 -8.34 -2.32
C GLY A 148 17.16 -7.18 -2.76
N PHE A 149 17.48 -6.27 -1.82
CA PHE A 149 18.39 -5.15 -2.10
C PHE A 149 19.86 -5.63 -2.25
N ARG A 150 20.32 -6.57 -1.44
CA ARG A 150 21.64 -7.19 -1.61
C ARG A 150 21.78 -7.83 -2.99
N ASP A 151 20.79 -8.63 -3.39
CA ASP A 151 20.76 -9.24 -4.71
C ASP A 151 20.79 -8.20 -5.83
N PHE A 152 20.05 -7.11 -5.67
CA PHE A 152 20.04 -6.03 -6.65
C PHE A 152 21.41 -5.36 -6.81
N VAL A 153 22.08 -4.98 -5.72
CA VAL A 153 23.38 -4.29 -5.79
C VAL A 153 24.47 -5.21 -6.33
N VAL A 154 24.43 -6.51 -6.01
CA VAL A 154 25.37 -7.49 -6.57
C VAL A 154 25.17 -7.63 -8.08
N ARG A 155 23.93 -7.83 -8.54
CA ARG A 155 23.64 -8.13 -9.94
C ARG A 155 23.73 -6.90 -10.85
N ASN A 156 23.34 -5.73 -10.37
CA ASN A 156 23.17 -4.55 -11.22
C ASN A 156 24.26 -3.49 -11.01
N LEU A 157 24.86 -3.42 -9.83
CA LEU A 157 25.89 -2.42 -9.51
C LEU A 157 27.30 -3.02 -9.42
N GLY A 158 27.45 -4.35 -9.61
CA GLY A 158 28.73 -5.04 -9.59
C GLY A 158 29.39 -5.05 -8.21
N VAL A 159 28.63 -4.90 -7.14
CA VAL A 159 29.12 -5.01 -5.76
C VAL A 159 29.41 -6.47 -5.46
N SER A 160 30.56 -6.77 -4.80
CA SER A 160 30.84 -8.15 -4.39
C SER A 160 29.84 -8.63 -3.33
N PRO A 161 29.50 -9.94 -3.28
CA PRO A 161 28.64 -10.50 -2.25
C PRO A 161 29.06 -10.15 -0.83
N ASP A 162 30.37 -10.16 -0.56
CA ASP A 162 30.93 -9.84 0.76
C ASP A 162 30.69 -8.35 1.12
N ALA A 163 30.87 -7.44 0.16
CA ALA A 163 30.59 -6.02 0.38
C ALA A 163 29.09 -5.76 0.52
N ALA A 164 28.23 -6.50 -0.17
CA ALA A 164 26.79 -6.41 -0.07
C ALA A 164 26.23 -7.01 1.23
N ALA A 165 27.01 -7.82 1.96
CA ALA A 165 26.57 -8.42 3.21
C ALA A 165 26.24 -7.38 4.30
N ASP A 166 26.93 -6.23 4.27
CA ASP A 166 26.68 -5.10 5.19
C ASP A 166 26.28 -3.85 4.40
N LEU A 167 24.97 -3.70 4.15
CA LEU A 167 24.41 -2.57 3.39
C LEU A 167 24.72 -1.21 4.02
N GLY A 168 24.98 -1.16 5.34
CA GLY A 168 25.35 0.07 6.05
C GLY A 168 26.74 0.57 5.73
N LYS A 169 27.58 -0.26 5.11
CA LYS A 169 28.95 0.08 4.69
C LYS A 169 29.10 0.35 3.20
N LEU A 170 28.01 0.28 2.45
CA LEU A 170 28.05 0.63 1.03
C LEU A 170 28.37 2.11 0.89
N ASP A 171 29.46 2.38 0.16
CA ASP A 171 29.91 3.75 -0.13
C ASP A 171 28.80 4.51 -0.90
N GLU A 172 28.65 5.81 -0.59
CA GLU A 172 27.74 6.70 -1.30
C GLU A 172 27.95 6.69 -2.82
N ALA A 173 29.20 6.44 -3.29
CA ALA A 173 29.52 6.33 -4.72
C ALA A 173 28.84 5.12 -5.38
N VAL A 174 28.59 4.04 -4.65
CA VAL A 174 27.87 2.86 -5.14
C VAL A 174 26.37 3.10 -5.14
N MET A 175 25.89 3.88 -4.18
CA MET A 175 24.46 4.19 -4.03
C MET A 175 23.95 5.27 -5.01
N ARG A 176 24.85 5.99 -5.69
CA ARG A 176 24.54 7.06 -6.65
C ARG A 176 24.63 6.63 -8.12
N LYS A 177 24.98 5.37 -8.40
CA LYS A 177 25.02 4.79 -9.75
C LYS A 177 23.67 4.17 -10.14
#